data_31defe62d64eb54a814f45f51a20cce7
#
_entry.id   31defe62d64eb54a814f45f51a20cce7
#
_cell.length_a   1.000
_cell.length_b   1.000
_cell.length_c   1.000
_cell.angle_alpha   90.00
_cell.angle_beta   90.00
_cell.angle_gamma   90.00
#
_symmetry.space_group_name_H-M   'P 1'
#
loop_
_entity.id
_entity.type
_entity.pdbx_description
1 polymer ?
#
loop_
_entity_poly.entity_id
_entity_poly.type
_entity_poly.pdbx_seq_one_letter_code
_entity_poly.pdbx_strand_id
1 'polypeptide(L)'
;ALAWGNEYMSQLTDAGVPAAIVAKKIKFNFGISSNYFLEIAKFRAARLLWANIVASYNPECLRDCDNKGANGECRCAAKMAVHAETSTFNLTLFDAHVNLLRTQTEAMSAALGGVDSMTVTPFDKTYETPDEFSERLARNQQLLLKEESHFDKVIDPAAGSYYIENLTISIAQQAWNLFLSVEEAGGFYVALKAGTVQAAVNESNKARHKAVAQRREVL
;
A
#
# COMPACT_ATOMS: atom_id res chain seq x y z
N ALA A 1 -7.05 -4.97 -1.80
CA ALA A 1 -5.78 -5.63 -1.40
C ALA A 1 -5.98 -6.50 -0.16
N LEU A 2 -6.51 -5.97 0.96
CA LEU A 2 -6.68 -6.72 2.22
C LEU A 2 -7.61 -7.94 2.06
N ALA A 3 -8.77 -7.78 1.42
CA ALA A 3 -9.69 -8.90 1.15
C ALA A 3 -9.04 -9.98 0.28
N TRP A 4 -8.22 -9.60 -0.69
CA TRP A 4 -7.45 -10.55 -1.49
C TRP A 4 -6.41 -11.29 -0.64
N GLY A 5 -5.71 -10.57 0.26
CA GLY A 5 -4.79 -11.19 1.21
C GLY A 5 -5.50 -12.16 2.16
N ASN A 6 -6.70 -11.78 2.65
CA ASN A 6 -7.54 -12.63 3.49
C ASN A 6 -8.01 -13.89 2.77
N GLU A 7 -8.37 -13.78 1.50
CA GLU A 7 -8.73 -14.94 0.67
C GLU A 7 -7.60 -15.97 0.61
N TYR A 8 -6.35 -15.52 0.39
CA TYR A 8 -5.19 -16.42 0.45
C TYR A 8 -4.95 -17.01 1.84
N MET A 9 -5.15 -16.20 2.88
CA MET A 9 -5.05 -16.70 4.27
C MET A 9 -6.05 -17.83 4.50
N SER A 10 -7.32 -17.61 4.17
CA SER A 10 -8.38 -18.62 4.36
C SER A 10 -8.09 -19.90 3.57
N GLN A 11 -7.94 -19.79 2.25
CA GLN A 11 -7.77 -20.98 1.40
C GLN A 11 -6.53 -21.81 1.74
N LEU A 12 -5.41 -21.16 2.06
CA LEU A 12 -4.18 -21.89 2.38
C LEU A 12 -4.20 -22.47 3.79
N THR A 13 -4.85 -21.81 4.75
CA THR A 13 -5.02 -22.38 6.10
C THR A 13 -5.99 -23.56 6.08
N ASP A 14 -7.07 -23.49 5.31
CA ASP A 14 -8.00 -24.59 5.10
C ASP A 14 -7.33 -25.79 4.42
N ALA A 15 -6.33 -25.53 3.56
CA ALA A 15 -5.48 -26.56 2.97
C ALA A 15 -4.40 -27.13 3.94
N GLY A 16 -4.37 -26.70 5.19
CA GLY A 16 -3.48 -27.19 6.23
C GLY A 16 -2.13 -26.47 6.33
N VAL A 17 -1.93 -25.35 5.64
CA VAL A 17 -0.70 -24.56 5.77
C VAL A 17 -0.80 -23.68 7.02
N PRO A 18 0.19 -23.70 7.95
CA PRO A 18 0.15 -22.87 9.14
C PRO A 18 0.00 -21.37 8.82
N ALA A 19 -0.95 -20.70 9.47
CA ALA A 19 -1.27 -19.28 9.24
C ALA A 19 -0.04 -18.35 9.34
N ALA A 20 0.89 -18.64 10.25
CA ALA A 20 2.13 -17.88 10.39
C ALA A 20 3.05 -17.99 9.16
N ILE A 21 3.03 -19.12 8.44
CA ILE A 21 3.79 -19.28 7.20
C ILE A 21 3.12 -18.50 6.08
N VAL A 22 1.80 -18.62 5.93
CA VAL A 22 1.03 -17.95 4.89
C VAL A 22 1.21 -16.44 5.01
N ALA A 23 0.95 -15.87 6.20
CA ALA A 23 1.04 -14.45 6.44
C ALA A 23 2.43 -13.85 6.10
N LYS A 24 3.51 -14.56 6.43
CA LYS A 24 4.88 -14.15 6.12
C LYS A 24 5.25 -14.21 4.64
N LYS A 25 4.50 -14.96 3.84
CA LYS A 25 4.77 -15.12 2.39
C LYS A 25 3.97 -14.15 1.54
N ILE A 26 2.88 -13.60 2.07
CA ILE A 26 2.09 -12.59 1.37
C ILE A 26 2.84 -11.27 1.36
N LYS A 27 3.02 -10.71 0.17
CA LYS A 27 3.55 -9.36 -0.05
C LYS A 27 2.49 -8.52 -0.73
N PHE A 28 2.35 -7.28 -0.26
CA PHE A 28 1.41 -6.33 -0.83
C PHE A 28 2.16 -5.34 -1.71
N ASN A 29 1.68 -5.15 -2.94
CA ASN A 29 2.15 -4.13 -3.83
C ASN A 29 1.11 -3.00 -3.91
N PHE A 30 1.50 -1.76 -3.55
CA PHE A 30 0.66 -0.59 -3.58
C PHE A 30 1.20 0.47 -4.52
N GLY A 31 0.30 1.06 -5.31
CA GLY A 31 0.61 2.30 -6.01
C GLY A 31 0.68 3.48 -5.04
N ILE A 32 1.54 4.43 -5.34
CA ILE A 32 1.67 5.70 -4.60
C ILE A 32 1.07 6.80 -5.47
N SER A 33 0.16 7.59 -4.91
CA SER A 33 -0.43 8.75 -5.57
C SER A 33 0.21 10.06 -5.12
N SER A 34 -0.24 11.16 -5.72
CA SER A 34 0.26 12.51 -5.41
C SER A 34 -0.20 13.07 -4.06
N ASN A 35 -1.18 12.44 -3.40
CA ASN A 35 -1.71 12.95 -2.13
C ASN A 35 -0.84 12.52 -0.95
N TYR A 36 0.16 13.32 -0.65
CA TYR A 36 1.27 13.05 0.24
C TYR A 36 0.87 12.47 1.62
N PHE A 37 0.02 13.17 2.36
CA PHE A 37 -0.36 12.75 3.71
C PHE A 37 -1.33 11.56 3.71
N LEU A 38 -2.16 11.47 2.67
CA LEU A 38 -3.07 10.34 2.51
C LEU A 38 -2.30 9.05 2.23
N GLU A 39 -1.22 9.12 1.47
CA GLU A 39 -0.35 7.98 1.19
C GLU A 39 0.35 7.48 2.46
N ILE A 40 0.91 8.38 3.29
CA ILE A 40 1.50 8.02 4.59
C ILE A 40 0.46 7.31 5.46
N ALA A 41 -0.73 7.90 5.59
CA ALA A 41 -1.81 7.35 6.40
C ALA A 41 -2.33 6.00 5.84
N LYS A 42 -2.38 5.84 4.52
CA LYS A 42 -2.75 4.58 3.85
C LYS A 42 -1.85 3.42 4.25
N PHE A 43 -0.53 3.60 4.23
CA PHE A 43 0.41 2.55 4.61
C PHE A 43 0.31 2.20 6.10
N ARG A 44 0.10 3.19 6.96
CA ARG A 44 -0.12 2.98 8.40
C ARG A 44 -1.43 2.22 8.67
N ALA A 45 -2.53 2.64 8.03
CA ALA A 45 -3.83 1.98 8.12
C ALA A 45 -3.79 0.53 7.60
N ALA A 46 -3.11 0.31 6.46
CA ALA A 46 -2.98 -1.02 5.87
C ALA A 46 -2.29 -2.01 6.83
N ARG A 47 -1.21 -1.58 7.49
CA ARG A 47 -0.51 -2.42 8.48
C ARG A 47 -1.38 -2.73 9.69
N LEU A 48 -2.10 -1.72 10.19
CA LEU A 48 -3.02 -1.90 11.33
C LEU A 48 -4.09 -2.94 11.02
N LEU A 49 -4.75 -2.79 9.87
CA LEU A 49 -5.83 -3.69 9.45
C LEU A 49 -5.31 -5.10 9.16
N TRP A 50 -4.17 -5.20 8.47
CA TRP A 50 -3.56 -6.50 8.19
C TRP A 50 -3.17 -7.24 9.46
N ALA A 51 -2.61 -6.54 10.44
CA ALA A 51 -2.28 -7.14 11.73
C ALA A 51 -3.52 -7.72 12.43
N ASN A 52 -4.65 -7.02 12.39
CA ASN A 52 -5.91 -7.51 12.94
C ASN A 52 -6.44 -8.73 12.17
N ILE A 53 -6.37 -8.72 10.85
CA ILE A 53 -6.78 -9.87 10.03
C ILE A 53 -5.92 -11.09 10.37
N VAL A 54 -4.60 -10.96 10.40
CA VAL A 54 -3.71 -12.10 10.72
C VAL A 54 -3.91 -12.58 12.15
N ALA A 55 -4.14 -11.67 13.10
CA ALA A 55 -4.39 -12.04 14.49
C ALA A 55 -5.65 -12.92 14.66
N SER A 56 -6.69 -12.73 13.86
CA SER A 56 -7.91 -13.56 13.90
C SER A 56 -7.68 -15.04 13.55
N TYR A 57 -6.61 -15.35 12.82
CA TYR A 57 -6.18 -16.72 12.51
C TYR A 57 -5.35 -17.37 13.64
N ASN A 58 -5.09 -16.68 14.74
CA ASN A 58 -4.30 -17.15 15.89
C ASN A 58 -2.98 -17.82 15.47
N PRO A 59 -2.11 -17.13 14.71
CA PRO A 59 -0.90 -17.74 14.19
C PRO A 59 0.04 -18.18 15.31
N GLU A 60 0.49 -19.43 15.28
CA GLU A 60 1.49 -19.95 16.21
C GLU A 60 2.90 -19.50 15.82
N CYS A 61 3.76 -19.26 16.80
CA CYS A 61 5.16 -18.95 16.53
C CYS A 61 5.90 -20.20 16.03
N LEU A 62 6.52 -20.11 14.86
CA LEU A 62 7.31 -21.16 14.24
C LEU A 62 8.68 -21.39 14.91
N ARG A 63 9.10 -20.49 15.79
CA ARG A 63 10.35 -20.52 16.56
C ARG A 63 10.07 -19.90 17.92
N ASP A 64 10.98 -20.09 18.85
CA ASP A 64 10.96 -19.31 20.10
C ASP A 64 10.99 -17.83 19.79
N CYS A 65 9.95 -17.14 20.24
CA CYS A 65 9.71 -15.75 19.94
C CYS A 65 9.19 -15.05 21.20
N ASP A 66 9.88 -14.00 21.62
CA ASP A 66 9.47 -13.19 22.79
C ASP A 66 8.32 -12.23 22.46
N ASN A 67 7.98 -12.07 21.17
CA ASN A 67 6.95 -11.16 20.72
C ASN A 67 5.61 -11.89 20.50
N LYS A 68 5.06 -12.37 21.62
CA LYS A 68 3.73 -13.00 21.68
C LYS A 68 2.69 -11.99 22.11
N GLY A 69 1.48 -12.09 21.55
CA GLY A 69 0.32 -11.34 22.00
C GLY A 69 -0.26 -11.89 23.30
N ALA A 70 -1.33 -11.24 23.78
CA ALA A 70 -1.96 -11.58 25.06
C ALA A 70 -2.52 -13.02 25.08
N ASN A 71 -2.93 -13.54 23.92
CA ASN A 71 -3.48 -14.89 23.75
C ASN A 71 -2.42 -15.90 23.26
N GLY A 72 -1.13 -15.53 23.25
CA GLY A 72 -0.04 -16.37 22.77
C GLY A 72 0.18 -16.35 21.26
N GLU A 73 -0.61 -15.61 20.49
CA GLU A 73 -0.48 -15.45 19.05
C GLU A 73 0.86 -14.81 18.64
N CYS A 74 1.38 -15.20 17.49
CA CYS A 74 2.65 -14.70 16.96
C CYS A 74 2.49 -13.33 16.32
N ARG A 75 2.84 -12.25 17.03
CA ARG A 75 2.83 -10.89 16.48
C ARG A 75 3.80 -10.69 15.32
N CYS A 76 4.90 -11.46 15.28
CA CYS A 76 5.85 -11.39 14.16
C CYS A 76 5.24 -11.87 12.83
N ALA A 77 4.21 -12.73 12.85
CA ALA A 77 3.50 -13.16 11.67
C ALA A 77 2.58 -12.07 11.11
N ALA A 78 2.11 -11.17 11.97
CA ALA A 78 1.20 -10.08 11.60
C ALA A 78 1.90 -8.90 10.90
N LYS A 79 3.24 -8.92 10.82
CA LYS A 79 3.99 -7.87 10.11
C LYS A 79 3.69 -7.93 8.62
N MET A 80 3.08 -6.87 8.09
CA MET A 80 2.78 -6.73 6.66
C MET A 80 4.05 -6.42 5.88
N ALA A 81 4.34 -7.18 4.83
CA ALA A 81 5.41 -6.87 3.88
C ALA A 81 4.84 -6.01 2.75
N VAL A 82 5.34 -4.79 2.61
CA VAL A 82 4.83 -3.78 1.68
C VAL A 82 5.90 -3.39 0.66
N HIS A 83 5.58 -3.60 -0.61
CA HIS A 83 6.25 -2.97 -1.73
C HIS A 83 5.39 -1.82 -2.26
N ALA A 84 6.00 -0.72 -2.66
CA ALA A 84 5.30 0.42 -3.23
C ALA A 84 5.90 0.83 -4.57
N GLU A 85 5.05 1.29 -5.49
CA GLU A 85 5.46 1.77 -6.80
C GLU A 85 4.82 3.14 -7.07
N THR A 86 5.62 4.11 -7.51
CA THR A 86 5.08 5.42 -7.89
C THR A 86 4.16 5.28 -9.10
N SER A 87 2.98 5.91 -9.01
CA SER A 87 1.93 5.75 -10.01
C SER A 87 2.17 6.59 -11.24
N THR A 88 2.03 5.99 -12.43
CA THR A 88 2.00 6.75 -13.69
C THR A 88 0.73 7.59 -13.86
N PHE A 89 -0.26 7.40 -12.99
CA PHE A 89 -1.57 8.03 -13.08
C PHE A 89 -1.54 9.56 -12.86
N ASN A 90 -0.49 10.07 -12.21
CA ASN A 90 -0.29 11.50 -11.96
C ASN A 90 0.77 12.11 -12.90
N LEU A 91 1.41 11.30 -13.73
CA LEU A 91 2.42 11.77 -14.65
C LEU A 91 1.77 12.42 -15.88
N THR A 92 2.38 13.48 -16.38
CA THR A 92 1.89 14.24 -17.54
C THR A 92 2.83 14.11 -18.72
N LEU A 93 2.28 14.28 -19.93
CA LEU A 93 3.06 14.33 -21.16
C LEU A 93 3.69 15.72 -21.35
N PHE A 94 2.99 16.76 -20.92
CA PHE A 94 3.47 18.13 -21.01
C PHE A 94 4.41 18.44 -19.85
N ASP A 95 5.53 19.07 -20.18
CA ASP A 95 6.59 19.37 -19.21
C ASP A 95 7.01 18.09 -18.42
N ALA A 96 7.38 17.08 -19.18
CA ALA A 96 7.61 15.73 -18.64
C ALA A 96 8.71 15.67 -17.57
N HIS A 97 9.69 16.58 -17.57
CA HIS A 97 10.73 16.62 -16.55
C HIS A 97 10.16 16.97 -15.15
N VAL A 98 9.03 17.64 -15.07
CA VAL A 98 8.33 17.90 -13.78
C VAL A 98 7.84 16.58 -13.15
N ASN A 99 7.71 15.51 -13.93
CA ASN A 99 7.41 14.17 -13.38
C ASN A 99 8.49 13.69 -12.40
N LEU A 100 9.75 14.13 -12.55
CA LEU A 100 10.80 13.85 -11.55
C LEU A 100 10.44 14.39 -10.16
N LEU A 101 9.86 15.59 -10.09
CA LEU A 101 9.45 16.20 -8.84
C LEU A 101 8.23 15.47 -8.25
N ARG A 102 7.30 15.04 -9.10
CA ARG A 102 6.13 14.26 -8.68
C ARG A 102 6.53 12.92 -8.09
N THR A 103 7.32 12.13 -8.83
CA THR A 103 7.79 10.81 -8.37
C THR A 103 8.68 10.92 -7.14
N GLN A 104 9.45 12.01 -6.98
CA GLN A 104 10.23 12.27 -5.77
C GLN A 104 9.33 12.46 -4.54
N THR A 105 8.28 13.26 -4.64
CA THR A 105 7.35 13.48 -3.52
C THR A 105 6.52 12.24 -3.21
N GLU A 106 6.13 11.46 -4.22
CA GLU A 106 5.49 10.16 -4.06
C GLU A 106 6.42 9.17 -3.32
N ALA A 107 7.66 9.02 -3.78
CA ALA A 107 8.65 8.15 -3.14
C ALA A 107 8.94 8.58 -1.68
N MET A 108 9.00 9.88 -1.43
CA MET A 108 9.15 10.44 -0.09
C MET A 108 7.98 10.06 0.83
N SER A 109 6.74 10.14 0.35
CA SER A 109 5.56 9.74 1.14
C SER A 109 5.56 8.25 1.49
N ALA A 110 6.01 7.39 0.56
CA ALA A 110 6.16 5.96 0.80
C ALA A 110 7.27 5.65 1.82
N ALA A 111 8.42 6.34 1.73
CA ALA A 111 9.52 6.17 2.68
C ALA A 111 9.06 6.55 4.09
N LEU A 112 8.40 7.70 4.27
CA LEU A 112 7.84 8.13 5.55
C LEU A 112 6.70 7.23 6.04
N GLY A 113 5.90 6.67 5.12
CA GLY A 113 4.91 5.64 5.40
C GLY A 113 5.51 4.29 5.77
N GLY A 114 6.85 4.15 5.68
CA GLY A 114 7.62 2.99 6.15
C GLY A 114 7.44 1.75 5.29
N VAL A 115 7.38 1.85 3.97
CA VAL A 115 7.36 0.68 3.07
C VAL A 115 8.67 -0.10 3.16
N ASP A 116 8.61 -1.43 2.96
CA ASP A 116 9.81 -2.28 3.04
C ASP A 116 10.67 -2.17 1.77
N SER A 117 10.07 -1.85 0.64
CA SER A 117 10.76 -1.60 -0.63
C SER A 117 9.90 -0.74 -1.55
N MET A 118 10.56 -0.04 -2.50
CA MET A 118 9.83 0.77 -3.48
C MET A 118 10.49 0.72 -4.85
N THR A 119 9.69 0.99 -5.88
CA THR A 119 10.12 1.28 -7.23
C THR A 119 9.67 2.69 -7.60
N VAL A 120 10.60 3.49 -8.10
CA VAL A 120 10.30 4.81 -8.64
C VAL A 120 10.20 4.69 -10.15
N THR A 121 9.08 5.11 -10.69
CA THR A 121 8.84 5.11 -12.15
C THR A 121 9.64 6.22 -12.82
N PRO A 122 10.37 5.95 -13.90
CA PRO A 122 11.05 6.96 -14.68
C PRO A 122 10.09 8.02 -15.24
N PHE A 123 10.56 9.25 -15.33
CA PHE A 123 9.75 10.42 -15.70
C PHE A 123 9.17 10.36 -17.11
N ASP A 124 9.81 9.64 -18.01
CA ASP A 124 9.47 9.48 -19.42
C ASP A 124 8.53 8.31 -19.71
N LYS A 125 8.23 7.48 -18.71
CA LYS A 125 7.44 6.23 -18.83
C LYS A 125 6.08 6.39 -19.52
N THR A 126 5.52 7.59 -19.51
CA THR A 126 4.20 7.86 -20.08
C THR A 126 4.20 8.09 -21.59
N TYR A 127 5.34 8.38 -22.19
CA TYR A 127 5.44 8.73 -23.61
C TYR A 127 6.58 8.04 -24.36
N GLU A 128 7.52 7.42 -23.63
CA GLU A 128 8.68 6.76 -24.20
C GLU A 128 9.00 5.47 -23.41
N THR A 129 9.77 4.59 -24.03
CA THR A 129 10.39 3.48 -23.29
C THR A 129 11.57 4.05 -22.51
N PRO A 130 11.59 3.93 -21.18
CA PRO A 130 12.69 4.44 -20.36
C PRO A 130 14.06 3.97 -20.85
N ASP A 131 15.01 4.88 -20.86
CA ASP A 131 16.39 4.63 -21.17
C ASP A 131 17.28 4.54 -19.91
N GLU A 132 18.57 4.28 -20.10
CA GLU A 132 19.53 4.19 -18.99
C GLU A 132 19.61 5.50 -18.19
N PHE A 133 19.39 6.65 -18.83
CA PHE A 133 19.43 7.95 -18.16
C PHE A 133 18.23 8.15 -17.24
N SER A 134 17.02 7.93 -17.75
CA SER A 134 15.79 8.09 -16.98
C SER A 134 15.68 7.07 -15.86
N GLU A 135 16.08 5.81 -16.09
CA GLU A 135 16.14 4.77 -15.04
C GLU A 135 17.17 5.09 -13.95
N ARG A 136 18.32 5.67 -14.33
CA ARG A 136 19.34 6.11 -13.38
C ARG A 136 18.81 7.25 -12.50
N LEU A 137 18.09 8.22 -13.06
CA LEU A 137 17.48 9.29 -12.29
C LEU A 137 16.45 8.75 -11.30
N ALA A 138 15.57 7.85 -11.73
CA ALA A 138 14.58 7.21 -10.87
C ALA A 138 15.22 6.44 -9.69
N ARG A 139 16.34 5.76 -9.93
CA ARG A 139 17.11 5.10 -8.88
C ARG A 139 17.78 6.11 -7.93
N ASN A 140 18.35 7.17 -8.48
CA ASN A 140 19.03 8.19 -7.69
C ASN A 140 18.08 8.96 -6.77
N GLN A 141 16.80 9.12 -7.13
CA GLN A 141 15.79 9.68 -6.24
C GLN A 141 15.70 8.90 -4.91
N GLN A 142 15.76 7.58 -4.95
CA GLN A 142 15.75 6.74 -3.74
C GLN A 142 17.06 6.89 -2.94
N LEU A 143 18.19 7.00 -3.63
CA LEU A 143 19.49 7.24 -2.97
C LEU A 143 19.53 8.59 -2.26
N LEU A 144 18.96 9.65 -2.86
CA LEU A 144 18.81 10.96 -2.21
C LEU A 144 18.00 10.88 -0.92
N LEU A 145 16.86 10.16 -0.94
CA LEU A 145 16.04 9.96 0.25
C LEU A 145 16.77 9.21 1.36
N LYS A 146 17.64 8.27 1.00
CA LYS A 146 18.41 7.49 1.96
C LYS A 146 19.65 8.23 2.46
N GLU A 147 20.50 8.68 1.55
CA GLU A 147 21.87 9.14 1.90
C GLU A 147 21.91 10.64 2.28
N GLU A 148 21.02 11.47 1.72
CA GLU A 148 20.98 12.91 2.00
C GLU A 148 19.84 13.29 2.95
N SER A 149 18.64 12.73 2.75
CA SER A 149 17.49 13.00 3.61
C SER A 149 17.43 12.09 4.86
N HIS A 150 18.22 11.04 4.90
CA HIS A 150 18.35 10.11 6.03
C HIS A 150 17.04 9.49 6.52
N PHE A 151 16.09 9.24 5.62
CA PHE A 151 14.78 8.67 5.98
C PHE A 151 14.87 7.22 6.49
N ASP A 152 15.98 6.55 6.23
CA ASP A 152 16.29 5.22 6.77
C ASP A 152 16.68 5.23 8.26
N LYS A 153 16.92 6.40 8.85
CA LYS A 153 17.33 6.55 10.25
C LYS A 153 16.18 6.75 11.23
N VAL A 154 14.97 6.99 10.72
CA VAL A 154 13.80 7.31 11.55
C VAL A 154 12.67 6.32 11.26
N ILE A 155 12.10 5.75 12.32
CA ILE A 155 10.96 4.84 12.25
C ILE A 155 9.68 5.62 12.54
N ASP A 156 8.69 5.54 11.63
CA ASP A 156 7.38 6.19 11.73
C ASP A 156 7.46 7.68 12.18
N PRO A 157 8.14 8.54 11.42
CA PRO A 157 8.30 9.95 11.79
C PRO A 157 6.99 10.73 11.81
N ALA A 158 5.93 10.17 11.26
CA ALA A 158 4.58 10.73 11.25
C ALA A 158 3.79 10.43 12.54
N ALA A 159 4.31 9.55 13.40
CA ALA A 159 3.67 9.19 14.66
C ALA A 159 3.49 10.41 15.57
N GLY A 160 2.30 10.50 16.20
CA GLY A 160 1.94 11.60 17.08
C GLY A 160 1.48 12.88 16.36
N SER A 161 1.52 12.94 15.05
CA SER A 161 0.87 14.02 14.30
C SER A 161 -0.64 13.86 14.35
N TYR A 162 -1.35 14.76 14.99
CA TYR A 162 -2.82 14.71 15.12
C TYR A 162 -3.52 14.53 13.77
N TYR A 163 -3.06 15.21 12.74
CA TYR A 163 -3.64 15.11 11.42
C TYR A 163 -3.46 13.72 10.81
N ILE A 164 -2.25 13.18 10.85
CA ILE A 164 -1.95 11.86 10.28
C ILE A 164 -2.59 10.74 11.08
N GLU A 165 -2.62 10.84 12.41
CA GLU A 165 -3.29 9.86 13.26
C GLU A 165 -4.80 9.80 12.96
N ASN A 166 -5.48 10.94 12.92
CA ASN A 166 -6.90 11.02 12.57
C ASN A 166 -7.18 10.51 11.17
N LEU A 167 -6.34 10.87 10.20
CA LEU A 167 -6.46 10.41 8.82
C LEU A 167 -6.25 8.89 8.72
N THR A 168 -5.27 8.34 9.44
CA THR A 168 -5.00 6.90 9.52
C THR A 168 -6.22 6.14 10.05
N ILE A 169 -6.83 6.61 11.14
CA ILE A 169 -8.01 5.99 11.73
C ILE A 169 -9.20 6.07 10.77
N SER A 170 -9.43 7.24 10.17
CA SER A 170 -10.53 7.42 9.21
C SER A 170 -10.40 6.50 7.98
N ILE A 171 -9.20 6.39 7.41
CA ILE A 171 -8.94 5.46 6.30
C ILE A 171 -9.12 4.01 6.76
N ALA A 172 -8.62 3.66 7.94
CA ALA A 172 -8.76 2.31 8.48
C ALA A 172 -10.23 1.92 8.65
N GLN A 173 -11.06 2.79 9.21
CA GLN A 173 -12.50 2.54 9.38
C GLN A 173 -13.22 2.35 8.04
N GLN A 174 -12.98 3.22 7.06
CA GLN A 174 -13.59 3.11 5.75
C GLN A 174 -13.14 1.85 5.00
N ALA A 175 -11.83 1.56 5.04
CA ALA A 175 -11.28 0.36 4.43
C ALA A 175 -11.78 -0.92 5.11
N TRP A 176 -12.00 -0.89 6.42
CA TRP A 176 -12.57 -2.01 7.17
C TRP A 176 -14.03 -2.26 6.79
N ASN A 177 -14.84 -1.22 6.65
CA ASN A 177 -16.23 -1.35 6.21
C ASN A 177 -16.31 -1.95 4.79
N LEU A 178 -15.42 -1.50 3.88
CA LEU A 178 -15.33 -2.10 2.54
C LEU A 178 -14.86 -3.56 2.59
N PHE A 179 -13.93 -3.88 3.48
CA PHE A 179 -13.47 -5.26 3.69
C PHE A 179 -14.63 -6.14 4.15
N LEU A 180 -15.37 -5.72 5.18
CA LEU A 180 -16.51 -6.47 5.68
C LEU A 180 -17.59 -6.68 4.61
N SER A 181 -17.90 -5.68 3.79
CA SER A 181 -18.86 -5.83 2.70
C SER A 181 -18.46 -6.89 1.66
N VAL A 182 -17.16 -7.05 1.42
CA VAL A 182 -16.64 -8.11 0.53
C VAL A 182 -16.74 -9.48 1.20
N GLU A 183 -16.43 -9.58 2.49
CA GLU A 183 -16.56 -10.83 3.25
C GLU A 183 -18.02 -11.29 3.37
N GLU A 184 -18.96 -10.36 3.63
CA GLU A 184 -20.40 -10.63 3.66
C GLU A 184 -20.94 -11.11 2.31
N ALA A 185 -20.35 -10.68 1.19
CA ALA A 185 -20.69 -11.14 -0.15
C ALA A 185 -20.15 -12.55 -0.48
N GLY A 186 -19.48 -13.22 0.47
CA GLY A 186 -18.90 -14.55 0.32
C GLY A 186 -17.41 -14.56 0.01
N GLY A 187 -16.69 -13.48 0.34
CA GLY A 187 -15.25 -13.34 0.18
C GLY A 187 -14.82 -12.74 -1.15
N PHE A 188 -13.53 -12.47 -1.26
CA PHE A 188 -12.97 -11.76 -2.41
C PHE A 188 -13.15 -12.51 -3.73
N TYR A 189 -12.99 -13.83 -3.73
CA TYR A 189 -13.10 -14.65 -4.94
C TYR A 189 -14.53 -14.64 -5.52
N VAL A 190 -15.52 -14.73 -4.65
CA VAL A 190 -16.94 -14.65 -5.05
C VAL A 190 -17.27 -13.26 -5.58
N ALA A 191 -16.88 -12.20 -4.88
CA ALA A 191 -17.06 -10.81 -5.30
C ALA A 191 -16.37 -10.50 -6.64
N LEU A 192 -15.18 -11.08 -6.87
CA LEU A 192 -14.45 -10.94 -8.13
C LEU A 192 -15.18 -11.62 -9.28
N LYS A 193 -15.68 -12.85 -9.09
CA LYS A 193 -16.48 -13.57 -10.11
C LYS A 193 -17.80 -12.88 -10.42
N ALA A 194 -18.44 -12.28 -9.41
CA ALA A 194 -19.67 -11.50 -9.58
C ALA A 194 -19.43 -10.15 -10.28
N GLY A 195 -18.16 -9.71 -10.42
CA GLY A 195 -17.83 -8.44 -11.06
C GLY A 195 -18.03 -7.20 -10.17
N THR A 196 -18.37 -7.36 -8.89
CA THR A 196 -18.67 -6.24 -7.98
C THR A 196 -17.44 -5.40 -7.69
N VAL A 197 -16.27 -6.03 -7.51
CA VAL A 197 -14.98 -5.34 -7.30
C VAL A 197 -14.61 -4.52 -8.54
N GLN A 198 -14.73 -5.09 -9.73
CA GLN A 198 -14.45 -4.40 -10.99
C GLN A 198 -15.40 -3.24 -11.23
N ALA A 199 -16.69 -3.41 -10.90
CA ALA A 199 -17.69 -2.34 -11.02
C ALA A 199 -17.33 -1.14 -10.12
N ALA A 200 -16.98 -1.37 -8.86
CA ALA A 200 -16.58 -0.33 -7.91
C ALA A 200 -15.31 0.41 -8.36
N VAL A 201 -14.29 -0.32 -8.83
CA VAL A 201 -13.07 0.28 -9.38
C VAL A 201 -13.36 1.11 -10.62
N ASN A 202 -14.17 0.61 -11.54
CA ASN A 202 -14.54 1.31 -12.76
C ASN A 202 -15.35 2.58 -12.47
N GLU A 203 -16.24 2.55 -11.48
CA GLU A 203 -17.00 3.73 -11.06
C GLU A 203 -16.08 4.81 -10.48
N SER A 204 -15.17 4.44 -9.60
CA SER A 204 -14.15 5.34 -9.04
C SER A 204 -13.29 5.96 -10.14
N ASN A 205 -12.84 5.15 -11.10
CA ASN A 205 -12.03 5.61 -12.22
C ASN A 205 -12.80 6.58 -13.13
N LYS A 206 -14.06 6.28 -13.47
CA LYS A 206 -14.93 7.19 -14.23
C LYS A 206 -15.14 8.53 -13.50
N ALA A 207 -15.36 8.48 -12.18
CA ALA A 207 -15.52 9.68 -11.38
C ALA A 207 -14.27 10.57 -11.45
N ARG A 208 -13.08 9.98 -11.34
CA ARG A 208 -11.83 10.72 -11.45
C ARG A 208 -11.59 11.29 -12.85
N HIS A 209 -11.78 10.50 -13.90
CA HIS A 209 -11.68 11.02 -15.27
C HIS A 209 -12.60 12.22 -15.51
N LYS A 210 -13.82 12.17 -14.98
CA LYS A 210 -14.77 13.30 -15.04
C LYS A 210 -14.26 14.51 -14.25
N ALA A 211 -13.67 14.31 -13.08
CA ALA A 211 -13.12 15.39 -12.26
C ALA A 211 -11.96 16.11 -12.97
N VAL A 212 -11.04 15.35 -13.57
CA VAL A 212 -9.93 15.89 -14.38
C VAL A 212 -10.45 16.63 -15.61
N ALA A 213 -11.38 16.04 -16.37
CA ALA A 213 -11.97 16.68 -17.55
C ALA A 213 -12.71 17.99 -17.22
N GLN A 214 -13.29 18.09 -16.02
CA GLN A 214 -13.98 19.29 -15.53
C GLN A 214 -13.02 20.25 -14.78
N ARG A 215 -11.72 19.99 -14.74
CA ARG A 215 -10.71 20.76 -13.99
C ARG A 215 -11.03 20.90 -12.49
N ARG A 216 -11.73 19.94 -11.91
CA ARG A 216 -11.95 19.85 -10.46
C ARG A 216 -10.77 19.16 -9.76
N GLU A 217 -10.06 18.34 -10.47
CA GLU A 217 -8.77 17.77 -10.09
C GLU A 217 -7.73 18.25 -11.12
N VAL A 218 -6.66 18.84 -10.64
CA VAL A 218 -5.55 19.36 -11.46
C VAL A 218 -4.40 18.37 -11.36
N LEU A 219 -3.90 17.98 -12.53
CA LEU A 219 -2.71 17.14 -12.67
C LEU A 219 -1.47 18.01 -12.84
#